data_a5798c82f53e536542e602abd7f1a3b9
#
_entry.id   a5798c82f53e536542e602abd7f1a3b9
#
_cell.length_a   1.000
_cell.length_b   1.000
_cell.length_c   1.000
_cell.angle_alpha   90.00
_cell.angle_beta   90.00
_cell.angle_gamma   90.00
#
_symmetry.space_group_name_H-M   'P 1'
#
loop_
_entity.id
_entity.type
_entity.pdbx_description
1 polymer ?
#
loop_
_entity_poly.entity_id
_entity_poly.type
_entity_poly.pdbx_seq_one_letter_code
_entity_poly.pdbx_strand_id
1 'polypeptide(L)'
;MEETEISHFLHILVRMGEALQNSGAEVFRVEDTLNRIAIAYGAEDVNVFVITSSIVVTLTMPSLPPQTETRRLRHAANNDLLTLEKLNALSRRICTAPPSIEEFQRQLNDILAQHPDPRLHLTGSVLAASSFAIFFGGNLW
;
A
#
# COMPACT_ATOMS: atom_id res chain seq x y z
N MET A 1 -0.79 21.05 12.81
CA MET A 1 -1.77 19.95 12.52
C MET A 1 -2.65 19.83 13.76
N GLU A 2 -3.95 19.85 13.59
CA GLU A 2 -4.91 19.67 14.69
C GLU A 2 -5.12 18.18 14.97
N GLU A 3 -5.65 17.85 16.17
CA GLU A 3 -5.86 16.45 16.59
C GLU A 3 -6.75 15.67 15.61
N THR A 4 -7.75 16.32 15.03
CA THR A 4 -8.65 15.75 14.04
C THR A 4 -7.93 15.44 12.71
N GLU A 5 -7.03 16.32 12.31
CA GLU A 5 -6.21 16.12 11.10
C GLU A 5 -5.24 14.94 11.24
N ILE A 6 -4.66 14.78 12.44
CA ILE A 6 -3.76 13.66 12.73
C ILE A 6 -4.52 12.34 12.69
N SER A 7 -5.71 12.29 13.28
CA SER A 7 -6.56 11.10 13.22
C SER A 7 -6.92 10.75 11.78
N HIS A 8 -7.23 11.74 10.96
CA HIS A 8 -7.50 11.54 9.54
C HIS A 8 -6.25 11.06 8.78
N PHE A 9 -5.09 11.69 9.03
CA PHE A 9 -3.82 11.28 8.45
C PHE A 9 -3.45 9.84 8.83
N LEU A 10 -3.56 9.50 10.10
CA LEU A 10 -3.28 8.17 10.62
C LEU A 10 -4.17 7.11 9.94
N HIS A 11 -5.46 7.43 9.75
CA HIS A 11 -6.38 6.56 9.03
C HIS A 11 -5.94 6.30 7.58
N ILE A 12 -5.51 7.34 6.85
CA ILE A 12 -5.02 7.20 5.47
C ILE A 12 -3.72 6.40 5.45
N LEU A 13 -2.82 6.66 6.39
CA LEU A 13 -1.55 5.97 6.51
C LEU A 13 -1.74 4.46 6.71
N VAL A 14 -2.63 4.07 7.59
CA VAL A 14 -2.97 2.66 7.83
C VAL A 14 -3.64 2.03 6.60
N ARG A 15 -4.50 2.76 5.89
CA ARG A 15 -5.07 2.31 4.60
C ARG A 15 -4.00 2.10 3.52
N MET A 16 -2.98 2.95 3.49
CA MET A 16 -1.82 2.77 2.60
C MET A 16 -1.08 1.47 2.91
N GLY A 17 -0.87 1.17 4.20
CA GLY A 17 -0.26 -0.08 4.65
C GLY A 17 -1.09 -1.31 4.26
N GLU A 18 -2.40 -1.26 4.45
CA GLU A 18 -3.32 -2.31 4.03
C GLU A 18 -3.24 -2.56 2.51
N ALA A 19 -3.23 -1.48 1.71
CA ALA A 19 -3.13 -1.56 0.26
C ALA A 19 -1.80 -2.19 -0.19
N LEU A 20 -0.67 -1.80 0.41
CA LEU A 20 0.64 -2.37 0.16
C LEU A 20 0.66 -3.86 0.45
N GLN A 21 0.16 -4.27 1.61
CA GLN A 21 0.17 -5.67 2.02
C GLN A 21 -0.77 -6.52 1.16
N ASN A 22 -1.95 -6.02 0.84
CA ASN A 22 -2.90 -6.70 -0.05
C ASN A 22 -2.36 -6.86 -1.48
N SER A 23 -1.45 -5.97 -1.91
CA SER A 23 -0.80 -6.04 -3.22
C SER A 23 0.46 -6.91 -3.25
N GLY A 24 0.84 -7.51 -2.11
CA GLY A 24 1.95 -8.45 -2.01
C GLY A 24 3.27 -7.85 -1.50
N ALA A 25 3.24 -6.67 -0.87
CA ALA A 25 4.43 -6.13 -0.22
C ALA A 25 4.84 -6.97 0.99
N GLU A 26 6.14 -7.12 1.20
CA GLU A 26 6.69 -7.74 2.40
C GLU A 26 6.43 -6.88 3.63
N VAL A 27 6.17 -7.51 4.77
CA VAL A 27 5.87 -6.85 6.06
C VAL A 27 6.89 -5.75 6.38
N PHE A 28 8.17 -6.06 6.31
CA PHE A 28 9.25 -5.10 6.57
C PHE A 28 9.17 -3.86 5.64
N ARG A 29 8.82 -4.05 4.36
CA ARG A 29 8.67 -2.96 3.42
C ARG A 29 7.46 -2.08 3.71
N VAL A 30 6.38 -2.67 4.20
CA VAL A 30 5.21 -1.92 4.64
C VAL A 30 5.58 -1.03 5.83
N GLU A 31 6.23 -1.60 6.85
CA GLU A 31 6.68 -0.86 8.04
C GLU A 31 7.60 0.32 7.67
N ASP A 32 8.64 0.07 6.86
CA ASP A 32 9.57 1.12 6.41
C ASP A 32 8.85 2.24 5.62
N THR A 33 7.94 1.86 4.73
CA THR A 33 7.19 2.83 3.93
C THR A 33 6.30 3.73 4.79
N LEU A 34 5.54 3.15 5.72
CA LEU A 34 4.66 3.92 6.61
C LEU A 34 5.47 4.84 7.53
N ASN A 35 6.59 4.35 8.06
CA ASN A 35 7.49 5.14 8.89
C ASN A 35 8.03 6.37 8.12
N ARG A 36 8.52 6.18 6.91
CA ARG A 36 9.03 7.29 6.08
C ARG A 36 7.96 8.32 5.73
N ILE A 37 6.75 7.88 5.40
CA ILE A 37 5.63 8.78 5.12
C ILE A 37 5.28 9.59 6.37
N ALA A 38 5.18 8.95 7.53
CA ALA A 38 4.87 9.65 8.78
C ALA A 38 5.92 10.71 9.14
N ILE A 39 7.20 10.39 8.99
CA ILE A 39 8.30 11.34 9.21
C ILE A 39 8.21 12.51 8.21
N ALA A 40 7.88 12.26 6.96
CA ALA A 40 7.72 13.31 5.94
C ALA A 40 6.60 14.30 6.29
N TYR A 41 5.56 13.85 7.00
CA TYR A 41 4.50 14.71 7.53
C TYR A 41 4.83 15.36 8.89
N GLY A 42 6.03 15.16 9.40
CA GLY A 42 6.52 15.83 10.60
C GLY A 42 6.30 15.06 11.91
N ALA A 43 6.07 13.76 11.87
CA ALA A 43 6.01 12.93 13.07
C ALA A 43 7.37 12.93 13.81
N GLU A 44 7.34 13.14 15.13
CA GLU A 44 8.53 13.08 16.00
C GLU A 44 8.89 11.65 16.37
N ASP A 45 7.88 10.81 16.55
CA ASP A 45 8.05 9.38 16.82
C ASP A 45 7.00 8.58 16.06
N VAL A 46 7.43 7.44 15.55
CA VAL A 46 6.59 6.55 14.74
C VAL A 46 6.86 5.12 15.15
N ASN A 47 5.83 4.43 15.57
CA ASN A 47 5.87 3.00 15.85
C ASN A 47 4.91 2.27 14.92
N VAL A 48 5.44 1.48 14.01
CA VAL A 48 4.66 0.69 13.06
C VAL A 48 4.90 -0.78 13.34
N PHE A 49 3.83 -1.52 13.56
CA PHE A 49 3.85 -2.96 13.75
C PHE A 49 2.91 -3.61 12.76
N VAL A 50 3.44 -4.45 11.89
CA VAL A 50 2.70 -5.14 10.83
C VAL A 50 2.88 -6.64 10.96
N ILE A 51 1.76 -7.34 10.94
CA ILE A 51 1.70 -8.79 10.77
C ILE A 51 0.72 -9.11 9.64
N THR A 52 0.66 -10.36 9.20
CA THR A 52 -0.19 -10.79 8.07
C THR A 52 -1.68 -10.48 8.25
N SER A 53 -2.15 -10.32 9.47
CA SER A 53 -3.56 -10.13 9.80
C SER A 53 -3.90 -8.76 10.42
N SER A 54 -2.89 -7.92 10.70
CA SER A 54 -3.13 -6.65 11.40
C SER A 54 -2.01 -5.64 11.17
N ILE A 55 -2.39 -4.37 11.20
CA ILE A 55 -1.47 -3.23 11.20
C ILE A 55 -1.80 -2.38 12.42
N VAL A 56 -0.78 -2.00 13.19
CA VAL A 56 -0.87 -1.05 14.30
C VAL A 56 0.12 0.07 14.04
N VAL A 57 -0.35 1.29 14.05
CA VAL A 57 0.50 2.49 13.87
C VAL A 57 0.25 3.44 15.03
N THR A 58 1.31 3.83 15.71
CA THR A 58 1.30 4.88 16.72
C THR A 58 2.15 6.03 16.23
N LEU A 59 1.58 7.23 16.21
CA LEU A 59 2.25 8.47 15.84
C LEU A 59 2.31 9.44 17.01
N THR A 60 3.44 10.11 17.15
CA THR A 60 3.59 11.27 18.02
C THR A 60 3.91 12.49 17.16
N MET A 61 3.02 13.47 17.17
CA MET A 61 3.24 14.76 16.51
C MET A 61 3.69 15.81 17.51
N PRO A 62 4.41 16.86 17.07
CA PRO A 62 4.84 17.94 17.96
C PRO A 62 3.69 18.53 18.78
N SER A 63 3.88 18.60 20.08
CA SER A 63 2.92 19.20 21.04
C SER A 63 1.56 18.49 21.15
N LEU A 64 1.43 17.26 20.69
CA LEU A 64 0.21 16.48 20.76
C LEU A 64 0.47 15.09 21.38
N PRO A 65 -0.54 14.52 22.04
CA PRO A 65 -0.40 13.18 22.59
C PRO A 65 -0.28 12.13 21.49
N PRO A 66 0.39 11.00 21.76
CA PRO A 66 0.46 9.88 20.82
C PRO A 66 -0.93 9.40 20.44
N GLN A 67 -1.12 9.13 19.15
CA GLN A 67 -2.35 8.54 18.62
C GLN A 67 -2.04 7.19 17.97
N THR A 68 -2.94 6.23 18.18
CA THR A 68 -2.80 4.87 17.66
C THR A 68 -4.02 4.47 16.86
N GLU A 69 -3.80 3.88 15.69
CA GLU A 69 -4.84 3.19 14.93
C GLU A 69 -4.44 1.74 14.70
N THR A 70 -5.41 0.84 14.88
CA THR A 70 -5.28 -0.59 14.61
C THR A 70 -6.24 -0.97 13.49
N ARG A 71 -5.74 -1.69 12.50
CA ARG A 71 -6.55 -2.22 11.42
C ARG A 71 -6.35 -3.71 11.25
N ARG A 72 -7.45 -4.44 11.29
CA ARG A 72 -7.44 -5.86 10.98
C ARG A 72 -7.52 -6.07 9.46
N LEU A 73 -6.60 -6.85 8.92
CA LEU A 73 -6.58 -7.22 7.52
C LEU A 73 -7.45 -8.46 7.31
N ARG A 74 -8.43 -8.34 6.41
CA ARG A 74 -9.43 -9.40 6.17
C ARG A 74 -9.28 -10.09 4.82
N HIS A 75 -8.40 -9.58 3.97
CA HIS A 75 -8.21 -10.10 2.63
C HIS A 75 -6.90 -10.87 2.53
N ALA A 76 -6.91 -11.96 1.77
CA ALA A 76 -5.68 -12.64 1.41
C ALA A 76 -4.85 -11.72 0.50
N ALA A 77 -3.54 -11.67 0.75
CA ALA A 77 -2.62 -10.95 -0.12
C ALA A 77 -2.80 -11.44 -1.57
N ASN A 78 -3.03 -10.52 -2.45
CA ASN A 78 -3.09 -10.78 -3.89
C ASN A 78 -1.81 -10.19 -4.50
N ASN A 79 -1.13 -10.94 -5.35
CA ASN A 79 0.08 -10.44 -6.01
C ASN A 79 -0.31 -9.49 -7.16
N ASP A 80 -0.75 -8.28 -6.80
CA ASP A 80 -1.02 -7.21 -7.75
C ASP A 80 0.19 -6.28 -7.86
N LEU A 81 1.15 -6.70 -8.66
CA LEU A 81 2.41 -5.98 -8.86
C LEU A 81 2.22 -4.59 -9.46
N LEU A 82 1.19 -4.38 -10.27
CA LEU A 82 0.90 -3.09 -10.88
C LEU A 82 0.42 -2.08 -9.82
N THR A 83 -0.51 -2.49 -8.98
CA THR A 83 -0.95 -1.67 -7.84
C THR A 83 0.19 -1.42 -6.87
N LEU A 84 1.01 -2.43 -6.57
CA LEU A 84 2.19 -2.31 -5.71
C LEU A 84 3.19 -1.28 -6.25
N GLU A 85 3.47 -1.30 -7.56
CA GLU A 85 4.35 -0.31 -8.21
C GLU A 85 3.82 1.11 -8.07
N LYS A 86 2.52 1.33 -8.29
CA LYS A 86 1.87 2.65 -8.14
C LYS A 86 1.90 3.14 -6.71
N LEU A 87 1.65 2.27 -5.73
CA LEU A 87 1.73 2.61 -4.31
C LEU A 87 3.17 2.98 -3.89
N ASN A 88 4.16 2.23 -4.36
CA ASN A 88 5.57 2.55 -4.14
C ASN A 88 5.96 3.88 -4.79
N ALA A 89 5.48 4.17 -5.99
CA ALA A 89 5.71 5.46 -6.65
C ALA A 89 5.06 6.61 -5.88
N LEU A 90 3.84 6.41 -5.38
CA LEU A 90 3.14 7.38 -4.53
C LEU A 90 3.94 7.65 -3.25
N SER A 91 4.40 6.61 -2.55
CA SER A 91 5.17 6.77 -1.31
C SER A 91 6.46 7.58 -1.52
N ARG A 92 7.18 7.34 -2.61
CA ARG A 92 8.39 8.11 -2.97
C ARG A 92 8.08 9.58 -3.20
N ARG A 93 6.99 9.89 -3.92
CA ARG A 93 6.58 11.29 -4.15
C ARG A 93 6.21 11.99 -2.84
N ILE A 94 5.46 11.32 -1.98
CA ILE A 94 5.08 11.85 -0.66
C ILE A 94 6.32 12.14 0.19
N CYS A 95 7.28 11.23 0.23
CA CYS A 95 8.52 11.43 0.99
C CYS A 95 9.38 12.58 0.46
N THR A 96 9.28 12.92 -0.82
CA THR A 96 10.01 14.04 -1.42
C THR A 96 9.29 15.37 -1.23
N ALA A 97 7.98 15.40 -1.43
CA ALA A 97 7.12 16.57 -1.31
C ALA A 97 5.74 16.14 -0.79
N PRO A 98 5.52 16.16 0.54
CA PRO A 98 4.24 15.76 1.12
C PRO A 98 3.10 16.64 0.61
N PRO A 99 2.07 16.07 -0.02
CA PRO A 99 0.87 16.80 -0.39
C PRO A 99 -0.01 17.08 0.84
N SER A 100 -1.13 17.79 0.66
CA SER A 100 -2.14 17.87 1.71
C SER A 100 -2.71 16.48 2.02
N ILE A 101 -3.29 16.32 3.20
CA ILE A 101 -3.87 15.04 3.64
C ILE A 101 -5.00 14.60 2.69
N GLU A 102 -5.83 15.55 2.24
CA GLU A 102 -6.91 15.31 1.28
C GLU A 102 -6.37 14.85 -0.08
N GLU A 103 -5.29 15.47 -0.54
CA GLU A 103 -4.65 15.09 -1.79
C GLU A 103 -4.00 13.71 -1.70
N PHE A 104 -3.37 13.38 -0.58
CA PHE A 104 -2.87 12.02 -0.33
C PHE A 104 -4.00 11.00 -0.38
N GLN A 105 -5.11 11.28 0.31
CA GLN A 105 -6.29 10.41 0.29
C GLN A 105 -6.84 10.23 -1.12
N ARG A 106 -6.93 11.31 -1.89
CA ARG A 106 -7.43 11.27 -3.28
C ARG A 106 -6.53 10.41 -4.15
N GLN A 107 -5.20 10.61 -4.09
CA GLN A 107 -4.24 9.83 -4.89
C GLN A 107 -4.26 8.36 -4.52
N LEU A 108 -4.37 8.01 -3.24
CA LEU A 108 -4.51 6.64 -2.78
C LEU A 108 -5.80 6.00 -3.31
N ASN A 109 -6.93 6.71 -3.19
CA ASN A 109 -8.21 6.24 -3.69
C ASN A 109 -8.20 6.02 -5.21
N ASP A 110 -7.57 6.90 -5.97
CA ASP A 110 -7.43 6.79 -7.44
C ASP A 110 -6.65 5.51 -7.83
N ILE A 111 -5.58 5.20 -7.11
CA ILE A 111 -4.82 3.96 -7.34
C ILE A 111 -5.67 2.73 -7.03
N LEU A 112 -6.37 2.73 -5.91
CA LEU A 112 -7.19 1.59 -5.46
C LEU A 112 -8.46 1.38 -6.29
N ALA A 113 -8.96 2.41 -6.98
CA ALA A 113 -10.10 2.33 -7.88
C ALA A 113 -9.75 1.73 -9.26
N GLN A 114 -8.46 1.64 -9.61
CA GLN A 114 -8.02 1.08 -10.89
C GLN A 114 -8.04 -0.44 -10.81
N HIS A 115 -8.98 -1.06 -11.48
CA HIS A 115 -9.01 -2.51 -11.65
C HIS A 115 -8.30 -2.90 -12.95
N PRO A 116 -7.45 -3.94 -12.94
CA PRO A 116 -6.89 -4.49 -14.18
C PRO A 116 -8.03 -4.98 -15.09
N ASP A 117 -7.89 -4.73 -16.40
CA ASP A 117 -8.87 -5.23 -17.38
C ASP A 117 -8.83 -6.78 -17.34
N PRO A 118 -9.96 -7.44 -17.00
CA PRO A 118 -10.00 -8.90 -16.92
C PRO A 118 -9.67 -9.58 -18.24
N ARG A 119 -9.91 -8.92 -19.38
CA ARG A 119 -9.58 -9.43 -20.70
C ARG A 119 -8.09 -9.44 -20.96
N LEU A 120 -7.38 -8.41 -20.53
CA LEU A 120 -5.92 -8.32 -20.66
C LEU A 120 -5.23 -9.38 -19.78
N HIS A 121 -5.76 -9.60 -18.57
CA HIS A 121 -5.27 -10.64 -17.67
C HIS A 121 -5.48 -12.05 -18.26
N LEU A 122 -6.66 -12.31 -18.84
CA LEU A 122 -6.97 -13.59 -19.48
C LEU A 122 -6.08 -13.84 -20.68
N THR A 123 -5.90 -12.85 -21.57
CA THR A 123 -5.05 -12.99 -22.75
C THR A 123 -3.58 -13.21 -22.37
N GLY A 124 -3.08 -12.50 -21.36
CA GLY A 124 -1.73 -12.70 -20.83
C GLY A 124 -1.53 -14.10 -20.25
N SER A 125 -2.50 -14.60 -19.49
CA SER A 125 -2.45 -15.95 -18.91
C SER A 125 -2.47 -17.05 -19.99
N VAL A 126 -3.30 -16.89 -21.01
CA VAL A 126 -3.36 -17.85 -22.15
C VAL A 126 -2.05 -17.85 -22.93
N LEU A 127 -1.48 -16.68 -23.21
CA LEU A 127 -0.19 -16.58 -23.92
C LEU A 127 0.95 -17.21 -23.10
N ALA A 128 0.99 -16.95 -21.79
CA ALA A 128 1.98 -17.53 -20.90
C ALA A 128 1.87 -19.05 -20.85
N ALA A 129 0.65 -19.57 -20.65
CA ALA A 129 0.40 -21.02 -20.63
C ALA A 129 0.78 -21.70 -21.96
N SER A 130 0.41 -21.08 -23.09
CA SER A 130 0.73 -21.58 -24.43
C SER A 130 2.25 -21.60 -24.67
N SER A 131 2.96 -20.54 -24.27
CA SER A 131 4.42 -20.47 -24.40
C SER A 131 5.12 -21.53 -23.55
N PHE A 132 4.64 -21.77 -22.34
CA PHE A 132 5.13 -22.85 -21.48
C PHE A 132 4.89 -24.23 -22.09
N ALA A 133 3.68 -24.47 -22.60
CA ALA A 133 3.37 -25.76 -23.26
C ALA A 133 4.28 -26.04 -24.44
N ILE A 134 4.54 -25.04 -25.28
CA ILE A 134 5.47 -25.19 -26.45
C ILE A 134 6.90 -25.41 -25.97
N PHE A 135 7.35 -24.66 -24.96
CA PHE A 135 8.72 -24.77 -24.44
C PHE A 135 9.02 -26.15 -23.84
N PHE A 136 8.05 -26.76 -23.15
CA PHE A 136 8.17 -28.09 -22.55
C PHE A 136 7.76 -29.24 -23.49
N GLY A 137 7.68 -28.99 -24.80
CA GLY A 137 7.46 -30.04 -25.81
C GLY A 137 6.00 -30.50 -25.92
N GLY A 138 5.06 -29.64 -25.53
CA GLY A 138 3.64 -29.89 -25.78
C GLY A 138 3.34 -29.96 -27.28
N ASN A 139 2.93 -31.13 -27.76
CA ASN A 139 2.49 -31.31 -29.14
C ASN A 139 1.05 -30.77 -29.32
N LEU A 140 0.81 -30.07 -30.40
CA LEU A 140 -0.51 -29.59 -30.84
C LEU A 140 -1.39 -30.68 -31.47
N TRP A 141 -1.03 -31.96 -31.30
CA TRP A 141 -1.76 -33.13 -31.81
C TRP A 141 -2.30 -33.99 -30.68
#